data_2f832f88308f973ffd1045e5f6a287de
#
_entry.id   2f832f88308f973ffd1045e5f6a287de
#
_cell.length_a   1.000
_cell.length_b   1.000
_cell.length_c   1.000
_cell.angle_alpha   90.00
_cell.angle_beta   90.00
_cell.angle_gamma   90.00
#
_symmetry.space_group_name_H-M   'P 1'
#
loop_
_entity.id
_entity.type
_entity.pdbx_description
1 polymer ?
#
loop_
_entity_poly.entity_id
_entity_poly.type
_entity_poly.pdbx_seq_one_letter_code
_entity_poly.pdbx_strand_id
1 'polypeptide(L)'
;MLPSNKRIDSHVHFYTSDDLRRVAGSLPYTLPEPHPLTTYLDKLIDAGVVPTVINNVHLSILPDSENVFASFDELKSLQAANPSRYEDVRLVGTIKAEPAYATKERLSHPQVIGARIVLHDARPETVSDTRFSDEQWSAFYARLLPHQHLHIYAKEAETNLRVLRQIPDDVRVIIDHLGSCHSERGATEPAYLALLAEAGRRGNVWFKGPGYRTSVSPVETARFVTQIISALGADKILLEATDAPHVGTDNNGVAYSELFDLPSAFDFVDAVAQLVSTETRIPVGQLLRGASGQLVS
;
A
#
# COMPACT_ATOMS: atom_id res chain seq x y z
N MET A 1 3.61 -22.75 14.25
CA MET A 1 4.94 -22.30 13.80
C MET A 1 4.93 -20.80 13.91
N LEU A 2 5.86 -20.19 14.63
CA LEU A 2 6.04 -18.73 14.61
C LEU A 2 6.27 -18.30 13.14
N PRO A 3 5.78 -17.13 12.71
CA PRO A 3 6.06 -16.63 11.37
C PRO A 3 7.58 -16.61 11.15
N SER A 4 7.99 -16.92 9.94
CA SER A 4 9.36 -16.73 9.50
C SER A 4 9.77 -15.28 9.78
N ASN A 5 11.01 -15.04 10.23
CA ASN A 5 11.52 -13.66 10.35
C ASN A 5 11.69 -12.96 8.98
N LYS A 6 11.50 -13.70 7.88
CA LYS A 6 11.45 -13.15 6.52
C LYS A 6 10.11 -12.48 6.27
N ARG A 7 10.13 -11.18 5.96
CA ARG A 7 8.94 -10.34 5.80
C ARG A 7 8.87 -9.71 4.41
N ILE A 8 7.64 -9.40 4.03
CA ILE A 8 7.34 -8.57 2.87
C ILE A 8 6.77 -7.25 3.40
N ASP A 9 7.13 -6.13 2.79
CA ASP A 9 6.46 -4.86 3.05
C ASP A 9 5.85 -4.33 1.74
N SER A 10 4.56 -4.48 1.61
CA SER A 10 3.85 -4.06 0.40
C SER A 10 3.55 -2.57 0.34
N HIS A 11 3.86 -1.80 1.40
CA HIS A 11 3.62 -0.37 1.46
C HIS A 11 4.57 0.34 2.43
N VAL A 12 5.56 1.02 1.89
CA VAL A 12 6.49 1.88 2.63
C VAL A 12 6.81 3.12 1.80
N HIS A 13 7.29 4.17 2.43
CA HIS A 13 7.71 5.40 1.76
C HIS A 13 9.15 5.72 2.12
N PHE A 14 10.04 5.83 1.13
CA PHE A 14 11.40 6.31 1.30
C PHE A 14 11.53 7.72 0.78
N TYR A 15 12.12 8.58 1.57
CA TYR A 15 12.39 9.97 1.21
C TYR A 15 13.57 10.53 2.01
N THR A 16 14.24 11.50 1.43
CA THR A 16 15.40 12.19 1.97
C THR A 16 15.04 13.60 2.45
N SER A 17 15.99 14.28 3.09
CA SER A 17 15.84 15.71 3.41
C SER A 17 15.69 16.57 2.14
N ASP A 18 16.29 16.14 1.02
CA ASP A 18 16.19 16.84 -0.26
C ASP A 18 14.78 16.71 -0.83
N ASP A 19 14.15 15.54 -0.70
CA ASP A 19 12.76 15.32 -1.09
C ASP A 19 11.82 16.21 -0.28
N LEU A 20 12.04 16.31 1.03
CA LEU A 20 11.22 17.16 1.92
C LEU A 20 11.29 18.65 1.55
N ARG A 21 12.43 19.12 1.02
CA ARG A 21 12.54 20.50 0.53
C ARG A 21 11.69 20.78 -0.72
N ARG A 22 11.28 19.74 -1.44
CA ARG A 22 10.42 19.85 -2.63
C ARG A 22 8.92 19.82 -2.32
N VAL A 23 8.56 19.56 -1.06
CA VAL A 23 7.15 19.59 -0.62
C VAL A 23 6.63 21.02 -0.71
N ALA A 24 5.58 21.23 -1.49
CA ALA A 24 4.96 22.54 -1.67
C ALA A 24 3.84 22.77 -0.64
N GLY A 25 3.85 23.94 0.00
CA GLY A 25 2.76 24.37 0.89
C GLY A 25 2.87 23.88 2.33
N SER A 26 1.83 24.14 3.11
CA SER A 26 1.70 23.63 4.49
C SER A 26 1.04 22.26 4.49
N LEU A 27 1.65 21.32 5.21
CA LEU A 27 1.05 20.01 5.43
C LEU A 27 0.08 20.05 6.60
N PRO A 28 -1.01 19.28 6.56
CA PRO A 28 -1.95 19.19 7.68
C PRO A 28 -1.38 18.41 8.87
N TYR A 29 -0.17 17.88 8.76
CA TYR A 29 0.52 17.09 9.77
C TYR A 29 2.04 17.31 9.70
N THR A 30 2.73 17.01 10.77
CA THR A 30 4.20 17.03 10.81
C THR A 30 4.74 15.74 10.20
N LEU A 31 5.61 15.85 9.21
CA LEU A 31 6.31 14.70 8.67
C LEU A 31 7.34 14.20 9.70
N PRO A 32 7.49 12.88 9.81
CA PRO A 32 8.64 12.30 10.49
C PRO A 32 9.97 12.75 9.86
N GLU A 33 11.07 12.51 10.58
CA GLU A 33 12.42 12.68 10.06
C GLU A 33 12.61 11.95 8.72
N PRO A 34 13.59 12.35 7.91
CA PRO A 34 13.91 11.66 6.67
C PRO A 34 13.99 10.15 6.86
N HIS A 35 13.40 9.42 5.93
CA HIS A 35 13.27 7.96 6.00
C HIS A 35 13.87 7.31 4.76
N PRO A 36 15.22 7.34 4.57
CA PRO A 36 15.88 6.67 3.47
C PRO A 36 15.83 5.14 3.64
N LEU A 37 15.98 4.42 2.54
CA LEU A 37 15.98 2.96 2.52
C LEU A 37 16.97 2.36 3.51
N THR A 38 18.19 2.90 3.62
CA THR A 38 19.22 2.44 4.56
C THR A 38 18.68 2.44 5.99
N THR A 39 18.08 3.56 6.44
CA THR A 39 17.53 3.67 7.80
C THR A 39 16.44 2.64 8.06
N TYR A 40 15.56 2.40 7.08
CA TYR A 40 14.52 1.38 7.18
C TYR A 40 15.12 -0.02 7.31
N LEU A 41 16.06 -0.38 6.44
CA LEU A 41 16.69 -1.70 6.43
C LEU A 41 17.45 -1.97 7.73
N ASP A 42 18.23 -0.99 8.21
CA ASP A 42 19.00 -1.13 9.44
C ASP A 42 18.08 -1.34 10.64
N LYS A 43 17.02 -0.57 10.78
CA LYS A 43 16.03 -0.75 11.87
C LYS A 43 15.40 -2.15 11.87
N LEU A 44 15.04 -2.69 10.70
CA LEU A 44 14.45 -4.04 10.61
C LEU A 44 15.48 -5.13 10.93
N ILE A 45 16.64 -5.08 10.31
CA ILE A 45 17.67 -6.10 10.48
C ILE A 45 18.17 -6.12 11.92
N ASP A 46 18.36 -4.97 12.55
CA ASP A 46 18.78 -4.85 13.94
C ASP A 46 17.68 -5.37 14.91
N ALA A 47 16.41 -5.30 14.52
CA ALA A 47 15.29 -5.93 15.22
C ALA A 47 15.13 -7.44 14.90
N GLY A 48 16.02 -8.02 14.10
CA GLY A 48 15.98 -9.45 13.73
C GLY A 48 14.97 -9.78 12.62
N VAL A 49 14.41 -8.77 11.95
CA VAL A 49 13.50 -8.93 10.83
C VAL A 49 14.28 -8.89 9.51
N VAL A 50 14.04 -9.85 8.63
CA VAL A 50 14.70 -9.93 7.31
C VAL A 50 13.70 -9.53 6.22
N PRO A 51 13.74 -8.29 5.73
CA PRO A 51 12.89 -7.88 4.61
C PRO A 51 13.34 -8.59 3.33
N THR A 52 12.40 -9.19 2.61
CA THR A 52 12.68 -9.93 1.37
C THR A 52 12.17 -9.21 0.14
N VAL A 53 10.98 -8.61 0.23
CA VAL A 53 10.39 -7.79 -0.83
C VAL A 53 9.82 -6.53 -0.20
N ILE A 54 10.18 -5.38 -0.75
CA ILE A 54 9.76 -4.08 -0.27
C ILE A 54 9.17 -3.31 -1.44
N ASN A 55 7.97 -2.75 -1.26
CA ASN A 55 7.37 -1.85 -2.24
C ASN A 55 7.45 -0.40 -1.76
N ASN A 56 8.36 0.38 -2.36
CA ASN A 56 8.41 1.83 -2.16
C ASN A 56 7.27 2.49 -2.94
N VAL A 57 6.30 3.01 -2.22
CA VAL A 57 5.07 3.57 -2.79
C VAL A 57 5.18 5.09 -2.87
N HIS A 58 4.74 5.68 -3.98
CA HIS A 58 4.67 7.13 -4.14
C HIS A 58 4.04 7.82 -2.93
N LEU A 59 4.78 8.74 -2.33
CA LEU A 59 4.30 9.58 -1.23
C LEU A 59 3.59 10.82 -1.82
N SER A 60 2.29 10.94 -1.54
CA SER A 60 1.40 11.91 -2.20
C SER A 60 1.76 13.39 -2.04
N ILE A 61 2.54 13.73 -1.01
CA ILE A 61 3.00 15.10 -0.78
C ILE A 61 4.15 15.51 -1.69
N LEU A 62 4.83 14.53 -2.31
CA LEU A 62 5.90 14.81 -3.27
C LEU A 62 5.31 15.10 -4.65
N PRO A 63 5.90 16.02 -5.41
CA PRO A 63 5.38 16.41 -6.73
C PRO A 63 5.50 15.27 -7.77
N ASP A 64 6.43 14.35 -7.54
CA ASP A 64 6.81 13.27 -8.44
C ASP A 64 7.19 12.01 -7.65
N SER A 65 7.76 10.99 -8.31
CA SER A 65 8.27 9.77 -7.70
C SER A 65 9.77 9.55 -7.94
N GLU A 66 10.55 10.62 -8.07
CA GLU A 66 12.01 10.50 -8.26
C GLU A 66 12.67 9.83 -7.05
N ASN A 67 12.12 10.01 -5.85
CA ASN A 67 12.51 9.29 -4.63
C ASN A 67 12.35 7.77 -4.75
N VAL A 68 11.35 7.29 -5.52
CA VAL A 68 11.16 5.85 -5.76
C VAL A 68 12.31 5.32 -6.62
N PHE A 69 12.66 6.01 -7.70
CA PHE A 69 13.78 5.62 -8.57
C PHE A 69 15.12 5.72 -7.85
N ALA A 70 15.33 6.79 -7.08
CA ALA A 70 16.56 6.96 -6.28
C ALA A 70 16.77 5.81 -5.28
N SER A 71 15.69 5.28 -4.69
CA SER A 71 15.78 4.14 -3.76
C SER A 71 16.24 2.85 -4.44
N PHE A 72 16.00 2.67 -5.74
CA PHE A 72 16.52 1.52 -6.48
C PHE A 72 18.05 1.58 -6.62
N ASP A 73 18.60 2.76 -6.87
CA ASP A 73 20.05 2.95 -6.97
C ASP A 73 20.71 2.91 -5.58
N GLU A 74 20.01 3.38 -4.54
CA GLU A 74 20.45 3.22 -3.14
C GLU A 74 20.58 1.73 -2.79
N LEU A 75 19.57 0.88 -3.10
CA LEU A 75 19.68 -0.55 -2.84
C LEU A 75 20.85 -1.21 -3.56
N LYS A 76 21.07 -0.89 -4.84
CA LYS A 76 22.24 -1.42 -5.59
C LYS A 76 23.57 -1.05 -4.91
N SER A 77 23.66 0.19 -4.43
CA SER A 77 24.85 0.67 -3.73
C SER A 77 25.06 -0.06 -2.38
N LEU A 78 23.98 -0.28 -1.62
CA LEU A 78 24.01 -1.05 -0.36
C LEU A 78 24.42 -2.51 -0.60
N GLN A 79 23.85 -3.16 -1.60
CA GLN A 79 24.18 -4.53 -1.98
C GLN A 79 25.63 -4.67 -2.44
N ALA A 80 26.16 -3.70 -3.16
CA ALA A 80 27.57 -3.69 -3.56
C ALA A 80 28.52 -3.47 -2.38
N ALA A 81 28.13 -2.60 -1.43
CA ALA A 81 28.95 -2.31 -0.24
C ALA A 81 28.92 -3.41 0.81
N ASN A 82 27.79 -4.06 1.01
CA ASN A 82 27.63 -5.15 2.00
C ASN A 82 26.67 -6.23 1.49
N PRO A 83 27.12 -7.12 0.58
CA PRO A 83 26.29 -8.16 -0.02
C PRO A 83 25.67 -9.07 1.04
N SER A 84 26.44 -9.53 2.03
CA SER A 84 25.98 -10.48 3.06
C SER A 84 24.80 -9.94 3.89
N ARG A 85 24.61 -8.61 3.95
CA ARG A 85 23.54 -7.97 4.70
C ARG A 85 22.30 -7.74 3.84
N TYR A 86 22.44 -7.46 2.54
CA TYR A 86 21.37 -6.93 1.70
C TYR A 86 21.07 -7.74 0.43
N GLU A 87 21.83 -8.82 0.11
CA GLU A 87 21.69 -9.58 -1.13
C GLU A 87 20.28 -10.18 -1.34
N ASP A 88 19.61 -10.58 -0.25
CA ASP A 88 18.26 -11.16 -0.31
C ASP A 88 17.14 -10.10 -0.47
N VAL A 89 17.45 -8.81 -0.30
CA VAL A 89 16.46 -7.74 -0.37
C VAL A 89 16.11 -7.43 -1.83
N ARG A 90 14.83 -7.43 -2.14
CA ARG A 90 14.28 -6.98 -3.43
C ARG A 90 13.43 -5.73 -3.20
N LEU A 91 13.70 -4.70 -3.97
CA LEU A 91 12.94 -3.46 -3.95
C LEU A 91 12.16 -3.31 -5.26
N VAL A 92 10.87 -3.08 -5.13
CA VAL A 92 9.98 -2.70 -6.22
C VAL A 92 9.36 -1.34 -5.92
N GLY A 93 8.74 -0.71 -6.90
CA GLY A 93 8.18 0.62 -6.73
C GLY A 93 6.81 0.80 -7.36
N THR A 94 6.01 1.62 -6.71
CA THR A 94 4.74 2.12 -7.21
C THR A 94 4.84 3.62 -7.39
N ILE A 95 4.81 4.11 -8.64
CA ILE A 95 5.03 5.52 -8.97
C ILE A 95 3.72 6.33 -8.98
N LYS A 96 3.80 7.65 -9.11
CA LYS A 96 2.64 8.53 -9.23
C LYS A 96 1.82 8.20 -10.49
N ALA A 97 0.52 7.93 -10.32
CA ALA A 97 -0.42 7.72 -11.42
C ALA A 97 -0.96 9.06 -11.91
N GLU A 98 -0.17 9.75 -12.68
CA GLU A 98 -0.56 10.94 -13.41
C GLU A 98 -0.24 10.72 -14.90
N PRO A 99 -1.22 10.86 -15.82
CA PRO A 99 -1.00 10.54 -17.24
C PRO A 99 0.19 11.25 -17.88
N ALA A 100 0.50 12.48 -17.46
CA ALA A 100 1.65 13.24 -17.94
C ALA A 100 2.99 12.75 -17.32
N TYR A 101 2.97 12.26 -16.07
CA TYR A 101 4.17 11.81 -15.36
C TYR A 101 4.50 10.34 -15.64
N ALA A 102 3.50 9.45 -15.60
CA ALA A 102 3.67 8.00 -15.78
C ALA A 102 3.85 7.66 -17.27
N THR A 103 4.98 8.05 -17.83
CA THR A 103 5.34 7.79 -19.23
C THR A 103 5.63 6.30 -19.44
N LYS A 104 5.62 5.87 -20.72
CA LYS A 104 5.98 4.49 -21.07
C LYS A 104 7.38 4.11 -20.57
N GLU A 105 8.33 5.03 -20.64
CA GLU A 105 9.70 4.82 -20.16
C GLU A 105 9.73 4.54 -18.66
N ARG A 106 9.08 5.38 -17.84
CA ARG A 106 9.01 5.19 -16.38
C ARG A 106 8.30 3.89 -16.00
N LEU A 107 7.17 3.59 -16.64
CA LEU A 107 6.44 2.35 -16.40
C LEU A 107 7.22 1.11 -16.84
N SER A 108 8.07 1.21 -17.87
CA SER A 108 8.90 0.09 -18.34
C SER A 108 10.14 -0.18 -17.47
N HIS A 109 10.39 0.59 -16.42
CA HIS A 109 11.48 0.30 -15.49
C HIS A 109 11.25 -1.06 -14.81
N PRO A 110 12.22 -1.97 -14.79
CA PRO A 110 12.01 -3.37 -14.37
C PRO A 110 11.57 -3.54 -12.91
N GLN A 111 11.81 -2.53 -12.06
CA GLN A 111 11.38 -2.53 -10.67
C GLN A 111 10.05 -1.81 -10.44
N VAL A 112 9.45 -1.19 -11.46
CA VAL A 112 8.14 -0.51 -11.33
C VAL A 112 7.03 -1.52 -11.54
N ILE A 113 6.27 -1.78 -10.47
CA ILE A 113 5.15 -2.74 -10.47
C ILE A 113 3.78 -2.08 -10.63
N GLY A 114 3.72 -0.76 -10.72
CA GLY A 114 2.46 -0.05 -10.92
C GLY A 114 2.54 1.44 -10.64
N ALA A 115 1.35 2.04 -10.62
CA ALA A 115 1.19 3.45 -10.33
C ALA A 115 0.05 3.68 -9.32
N ARG A 116 0.09 4.81 -8.59
CA ARG A 116 -0.83 5.10 -7.48
C ARG A 116 -1.61 6.39 -7.71
N ILE A 117 -2.93 6.30 -7.66
CA ILE A 117 -3.87 7.42 -7.51
C ILE A 117 -4.04 7.70 -6.01
N VAL A 118 -3.86 8.94 -5.60
CA VAL A 118 -4.12 9.37 -4.23
C VAL A 118 -5.16 10.46 -4.22
N LEU A 119 -6.27 10.21 -3.52
CA LEU A 119 -7.42 11.09 -3.37
C LEU A 119 -7.71 11.32 -1.89
N HIS A 120 -6.68 11.73 -1.14
CA HIS A 120 -6.68 11.75 0.33
C HIS A 120 -7.93 12.41 0.94
N ASP A 121 -8.32 13.59 0.45
CA ASP A 121 -9.45 14.35 0.99
C ASP A 121 -10.65 14.45 0.01
N ALA A 122 -10.64 13.62 -1.05
CA ALA A 122 -11.74 13.63 -2.00
C ALA A 122 -12.97 12.92 -1.43
N ARG A 123 -14.08 13.64 -1.40
CA ARG A 123 -15.39 13.06 -1.08
C ARG A 123 -16.03 12.47 -2.35
N PRO A 124 -16.96 11.51 -2.21
CA PRO A 124 -17.61 10.89 -3.38
C PRO A 124 -18.17 11.92 -4.38
N GLU A 125 -18.86 12.95 -3.88
CA GLU A 125 -19.47 13.99 -4.70
C GLU A 125 -18.48 14.89 -5.45
N THR A 126 -17.21 14.94 -5.01
CA THR A 126 -16.17 15.74 -5.66
C THR A 126 -15.41 14.98 -6.75
N VAL A 127 -15.61 13.67 -6.85
CA VAL A 127 -15.03 12.85 -7.92
C VAL A 127 -16.01 12.82 -9.08
N SER A 128 -15.68 13.49 -10.16
CA SER A 128 -16.45 13.44 -11.40
C SER A 128 -16.58 12.01 -11.93
N ASP A 129 -17.71 11.67 -12.51
CA ASP A 129 -17.99 10.34 -13.08
C ASP A 129 -17.14 10.02 -14.33
N THR A 130 -16.41 11.00 -14.86
CA THR A 130 -15.58 10.84 -16.06
C THR A 130 -14.11 11.16 -15.85
N ARG A 131 -13.70 11.54 -14.62
CA ARG A 131 -12.32 12.00 -14.35
C ARG A 131 -11.27 10.96 -14.72
N PHE A 132 -11.54 9.68 -14.43
CA PHE A 132 -10.61 8.56 -14.64
C PHE A 132 -10.96 7.74 -15.87
N SER A 133 -11.88 8.19 -16.73
CA SER A 133 -12.28 7.52 -17.96
C SER A 133 -12.13 8.42 -19.21
N ASP A 134 -11.50 9.59 -19.07
CA ASP A 134 -11.21 10.46 -20.19
C ASP A 134 -10.09 9.90 -21.10
N GLU A 135 -9.80 10.61 -22.20
CA GLU A 135 -8.81 10.20 -23.20
C GLU A 135 -7.40 10.09 -22.61
N GLN A 136 -7.02 10.99 -21.68
CA GLN A 136 -5.69 10.98 -21.08
C GLN A 136 -5.49 9.76 -20.18
N TRP A 137 -6.52 9.43 -19.39
CA TRP A 137 -6.49 8.23 -18.54
C TRP A 137 -6.58 6.95 -19.36
N SER A 138 -7.38 6.93 -20.42
CA SER A 138 -7.43 5.78 -21.35
C SER A 138 -6.07 5.52 -21.99
N ALA A 139 -5.38 6.57 -22.42
CA ALA A 139 -4.01 6.47 -22.94
C ALA A 139 -3.00 6.05 -21.86
N PHE A 140 -3.21 6.42 -20.58
CA PHE A 140 -2.38 5.96 -19.46
C PHE A 140 -2.60 4.47 -19.20
N TYR A 141 -3.83 3.97 -19.14
CA TYR A 141 -4.11 2.55 -18.92
C TYR A 141 -3.50 1.68 -20.02
N ALA A 142 -3.54 2.11 -21.27
CA ALA A 142 -2.91 1.40 -22.39
C ALA A 142 -1.38 1.29 -22.31
N ARG A 143 -0.74 2.06 -21.42
CA ARG A 143 0.72 1.99 -21.17
C ARG A 143 1.09 1.03 -20.06
N LEU A 144 0.13 0.65 -19.19
CA LEU A 144 0.40 -0.30 -18.11
C LEU A 144 0.78 -1.67 -18.70
N LEU A 145 1.82 -2.27 -18.14
CA LEU A 145 2.21 -3.63 -18.52
C LEU A 145 1.28 -4.65 -17.84
N PRO A 146 1.10 -5.85 -18.42
CA PRO A 146 0.14 -6.85 -17.91
C PRO A 146 0.32 -7.26 -16.45
N HIS A 147 1.54 -7.16 -15.91
CA HIS A 147 1.83 -7.47 -14.51
C HIS A 147 1.65 -6.27 -13.58
N GLN A 148 1.51 -5.05 -14.11
CA GLN A 148 1.42 -3.83 -13.30
C GLN A 148 0.01 -3.63 -12.74
N HIS A 149 -0.05 -2.93 -11.63
CA HIS A 149 -1.28 -2.60 -10.92
C HIS A 149 -1.47 -1.09 -10.85
N LEU A 150 -2.74 -0.68 -10.87
CA LEU A 150 -3.13 0.65 -10.46
C LEU A 150 -3.54 0.62 -9.00
N HIS A 151 -2.82 1.33 -8.15
CA HIS A 151 -3.17 1.47 -6.73
C HIS A 151 -4.11 2.65 -6.55
N ILE A 152 -5.16 2.48 -5.74
CA ILE A 152 -6.12 3.53 -5.41
C ILE A 152 -6.12 3.76 -3.91
N TYR A 153 -6.03 5.01 -3.52
CA TYR A 153 -6.24 5.45 -2.14
C TYR A 153 -7.23 6.62 -2.09
N ALA A 154 -8.34 6.40 -1.41
CA ALA A 154 -9.24 7.44 -0.93
C ALA A 154 -9.69 7.06 0.49
N LYS A 155 -10.03 8.04 1.34
CA LYS A 155 -10.45 7.79 2.73
C LYS A 155 -11.82 7.10 2.84
N GLU A 156 -12.66 7.22 1.82
CA GLU A 156 -14.02 6.72 1.83
C GLU A 156 -14.17 5.53 0.87
N ALA A 157 -14.81 4.46 1.32
CA ALA A 157 -15.09 3.29 0.50
C ALA A 157 -15.93 3.64 -0.74
N GLU A 158 -16.89 4.57 -0.60
CA GLU A 158 -17.69 5.06 -1.72
C GLU A 158 -16.86 5.80 -2.76
N THR A 159 -15.86 6.60 -2.34
CA THR A 159 -14.93 7.25 -3.25
C THR A 159 -14.09 6.24 -4.01
N ASN A 160 -13.55 5.22 -3.30
CA ASN A 160 -12.81 4.13 -3.95
C ASN A 160 -13.68 3.38 -4.97
N LEU A 161 -14.95 3.10 -4.63
CA LEU A 161 -15.91 2.45 -5.53
C LEU A 161 -16.17 3.30 -6.78
N ARG A 162 -16.39 4.61 -6.63
CA ARG A 162 -16.62 5.54 -7.74
C ARG A 162 -15.43 5.61 -8.69
N VAL A 163 -14.21 5.62 -8.15
CA VAL A 163 -12.97 5.57 -8.96
C VAL A 163 -12.83 4.21 -9.65
N LEU A 164 -13.04 3.12 -8.92
CA LEU A 164 -12.91 1.76 -9.45
C LEU A 164 -13.82 1.55 -10.67
N ARG A 165 -15.04 2.06 -10.63
CA ARG A 165 -16.01 1.93 -11.73
C ARG A 165 -15.63 2.69 -13.01
N GLN A 166 -14.72 3.64 -12.94
CA GLN A 166 -14.23 4.40 -14.09
C GLN A 166 -13.00 3.77 -14.75
N ILE A 167 -12.33 2.86 -14.06
CA ILE A 167 -11.13 2.17 -14.56
C ILE A 167 -11.56 0.99 -15.42
N PRO A 168 -10.94 0.76 -16.60
CA PRO A 168 -11.25 -0.39 -17.44
C PRO A 168 -11.15 -1.73 -16.69
N ASP A 169 -12.04 -2.67 -16.99
CA ASP A 169 -12.16 -3.94 -16.26
C ASP A 169 -10.92 -4.86 -16.38
N ASP A 170 -10.10 -4.69 -17.41
CA ASP A 170 -8.86 -5.43 -17.63
C ASP A 170 -7.66 -4.88 -16.84
N VAL A 171 -7.75 -3.66 -16.31
CA VAL A 171 -6.71 -3.07 -15.46
C VAL A 171 -6.73 -3.73 -14.09
N ARG A 172 -5.58 -4.25 -13.66
CA ARG A 172 -5.39 -4.82 -12.31
C ARG A 172 -5.36 -3.68 -11.28
N VAL A 173 -6.11 -3.81 -10.19
CA VAL A 173 -6.26 -2.75 -9.19
C VAL A 173 -5.90 -3.24 -7.80
N ILE A 174 -5.15 -2.44 -7.05
CA ILE A 174 -4.93 -2.61 -5.62
C ILE A 174 -5.57 -1.45 -4.89
N ILE A 175 -6.42 -1.72 -3.90
CA ILE A 175 -7.04 -0.69 -3.05
C ILE A 175 -6.29 -0.65 -1.73
N ASP A 176 -5.77 0.53 -1.39
CA ASP A 176 -4.95 0.73 -0.20
C ASP A 176 -5.78 0.70 1.09
N HIS A 177 -5.12 0.42 2.21
CA HIS A 177 -5.63 0.51 3.57
C HIS A 177 -6.97 -0.24 3.77
N LEU A 178 -7.04 -1.48 3.27
CA LEU A 178 -8.23 -2.35 3.33
C LEU A 178 -9.51 -1.71 2.75
N GLY A 179 -9.37 -0.77 1.81
CA GLY A 179 -10.49 -0.05 1.21
C GLY A 179 -10.86 1.25 1.95
N SER A 180 -10.04 1.64 2.94
CA SER A 180 -10.18 2.89 3.72
C SER A 180 -11.56 3.05 4.37
N CYS A 181 -12.05 1.97 4.96
CA CYS A 181 -13.30 1.98 5.69
C CYS A 181 -13.11 2.53 7.09
N HIS A 182 -14.09 3.26 7.58
CA HIS A 182 -14.11 3.76 8.93
C HIS A 182 -14.55 2.67 9.90
N SER A 183 -13.75 2.35 10.92
CA SER A 183 -14.05 1.30 11.89
C SER A 183 -15.39 1.52 12.61
N GLU A 184 -15.75 2.77 12.87
CA GLU A 184 -17.02 3.15 13.49
C GLU A 184 -18.25 2.80 12.67
N ARG A 185 -18.15 2.68 11.35
CA ARG A 185 -19.22 2.25 10.44
C ARG A 185 -19.29 0.72 10.32
N GLY A 186 -18.22 0.05 10.69
CA GLY A 186 -18.09 -1.41 10.69
C GLY A 186 -17.89 -2.04 9.30
N ALA A 187 -17.45 -3.29 9.29
CA ALA A 187 -17.17 -4.06 8.08
C ALA A 187 -18.41 -4.40 7.23
N THR A 188 -19.61 -4.09 7.72
CA THR A 188 -20.89 -4.28 7.03
C THR A 188 -21.49 -2.98 6.51
N GLU A 189 -20.74 -1.87 6.53
CA GLU A 189 -21.17 -0.61 5.92
C GLU A 189 -21.59 -0.84 4.45
N PRO A 190 -22.77 -0.33 4.02
CA PRO A 190 -23.26 -0.58 2.67
C PRO A 190 -22.30 -0.17 1.56
N ALA A 191 -21.61 0.97 1.68
CA ALA A 191 -20.63 1.44 0.71
C ALA A 191 -19.42 0.50 0.62
N TYR A 192 -18.96 -0.02 1.76
CA TYR A 192 -17.88 -1.00 1.80
C TYR A 192 -18.28 -2.34 1.17
N LEU A 193 -19.47 -2.85 1.47
CA LEU A 193 -19.99 -4.06 0.84
C LEU A 193 -20.16 -3.88 -0.68
N ALA A 194 -20.60 -2.71 -1.13
CA ALA A 194 -20.70 -2.40 -2.56
C ALA A 194 -19.32 -2.37 -3.24
N LEU A 195 -18.28 -1.86 -2.56
CA LEU A 195 -16.90 -1.88 -3.04
C LEU A 195 -16.39 -3.32 -3.18
N LEU A 196 -16.64 -4.18 -2.18
CA LEU A 196 -16.27 -5.59 -2.23
C LEU A 196 -17.02 -6.35 -3.33
N ALA A 197 -18.31 -6.06 -3.52
CA ALA A 197 -19.11 -6.67 -4.58
C ALA A 197 -18.57 -6.29 -5.97
N GLU A 198 -18.20 -5.03 -6.19
CA GLU A 198 -17.59 -4.58 -7.44
C GLU A 198 -16.21 -5.21 -7.66
N ALA A 199 -15.40 -5.32 -6.61
CA ALA A 199 -14.12 -6.01 -6.66
C ALA A 199 -14.27 -7.50 -7.04
N GLY A 200 -15.28 -8.17 -6.47
CA GLY A 200 -15.63 -9.56 -6.81
C GLY A 200 -16.10 -9.72 -8.25
N ARG A 201 -16.93 -8.79 -8.75
CA ARG A 201 -17.38 -8.78 -10.16
C ARG A 201 -16.19 -8.71 -11.12
N ARG A 202 -15.20 -7.88 -10.81
CA ARG A 202 -14.01 -7.70 -11.65
C ARG A 202 -13.02 -8.86 -11.55
N GLY A 203 -12.85 -9.45 -10.37
CA GLY A 203 -11.92 -10.55 -10.12
C GLY A 203 -10.44 -10.21 -10.12
N ASN A 204 -10.05 -9.01 -10.56
CA ASN A 204 -8.67 -8.51 -10.66
C ASN A 204 -8.39 -7.32 -9.73
N VAL A 205 -9.06 -7.32 -8.58
CA VAL A 205 -8.91 -6.31 -7.53
C VAL A 205 -8.38 -6.97 -6.27
N TRP A 206 -7.39 -6.35 -5.65
CA TRP A 206 -6.78 -6.75 -4.38
C TRP A 206 -6.91 -5.63 -3.36
N PHE A 207 -6.86 -5.98 -2.08
CA PHE A 207 -6.84 -5.03 -0.97
C PHE A 207 -5.50 -5.11 -0.26
N LYS A 208 -4.95 -3.95 0.16
CA LYS A 208 -3.63 -3.86 0.78
C LYS A 208 -3.71 -3.17 2.14
N GLY A 209 -2.90 -3.63 3.11
CA GLY A 209 -2.68 -2.96 4.39
C GLY A 209 -2.04 -1.58 4.24
N PRO A 210 -1.61 -0.97 5.33
CA PRO A 210 -1.75 -1.46 6.69
C PRO A 210 -3.19 -1.33 7.20
N GLY A 211 -3.59 -2.30 8.01
CA GLY A 211 -4.92 -2.33 8.60
C GLY A 211 -5.14 -1.26 9.66
N TYR A 212 -4.10 -0.78 10.34
CA TYR A 212 -4.22 0.23 11.39
C TYR A 212 -4.77 1.58 10.88
N ARG A 213 -4.73 1.86 9.57
CA ARG A 213 -5.41 3.01 8.96
C ARG A 213 -6.94 2.88 9.05
N THR A 214 -7.45 1.67 9.11
CA THR A 214 -8.88 1.38 9.32
C THR A 214 -9.21 1.42 10.81
N SER A 215 -8.44 0.72 11.64
CA SER A 215 -8.55 0.75 13.10
C SER A 215 -7.22 0.36 13.73
N VAL A 216 -6.82 1.09 14.78
CA VAL A 216 -5.65 0.74 15.61
C VAL A 216 -5.91 -0.49 16.50
N SER A 217 -7.14 -1.00 16.54
CA SER A 217 -7.51 -2.26 17.19
C SER A 217 -7.30 -3.44 16.23
N PRO A 218 -6.39 -4.39 16.53
CA PRO A 218 -6.24 -5.59 15.71
C PRO A 218 -7.53 -6.40 15.58
N VAL A 219 -8.39 -6.40 16.63
CA VAL A 219 -9.66 -7.12 16.62
C VAL A 219 -10.66 -6.52 15.63
N GLU A 220 -10.75 -5.21 15.59
CA GLU A 220 -11.60 -4.53 14.60
C GLU A 220 -11.05 -4.69 13.18
N THR A 221 -9.74 -4.48 12.99
CA THR A 221 -9.09 -4.69 11.71
C THR A 221 -9.30 -6.11 11.19
N ALA A 222 -9.21 -7.12 12.06
CA ALA A 222 -9.45 -8.52 11.67
C ALA A 222 -10.85 -8.74 11.08
N ARG A 223 -11.89 -8.02 11.55
CA ARG A 223 -13.25 -8.10 10.98
C ARG A 223 -13.29 -7.63 9.53
N PHE A 224 -12.58 -6.56 9.18
CA PHE A 224 -12.49 -6.07 7.81
C PHE A 224 -11.72 -7.05 6.92
N VAL A 225 -10.60 -7.60 7.43
CA VAL A 225 -9.84 -8.64 6.71
C VAL A 225 -10.68 -9.88 6.48
N THR A 226 -11.42 -10.36 7.50
CA THR A 226 -12.34 -11.50 7.36
C THR A 226 -13.43 -11.22 6.34
N GLN A 227 -13.95 -9.99 6.32
CA GLN A 227 -14.98 -9.58 5.34
C GLN A 227 -14.43 -9.61 3.90
N ILE A 228 -13.20 -9.12 3.67
CA ILE A 228 -12.54 -9.20 2.36
C ILE A 228 -12.36 -10.67 1.97
N ILE A 229 -11.85 -11.50 2.86
CA ILE A 229 -11.61 -12.93 2.60
C ILE A 229 -12.91 -13.65 2.27
N SER A 230 -13.97 -13.36 3.01
CA SER A 230 -15.30 -13.95 2.77
C SER A 230 -15.88 -13.58 1.41
N ALA A 231 -15.64 -12.34 0.96
CA ALA A 231 -16.16 -11.84 -0.31
C ALA A 231 -15.30 -12.25 -1.52
N LEU A 232 -13.97 -12.32 -1.36
CA LEU A 232 -13.04 -12.37 -2.49
C LEU A 232 -12.05 -13.54 -2.43
N GLY A 233 -11.79 -14.10 -1.24
CA GLY A 233 -10.73 -15.08 -1.02
C GLY A 233 -9.47 -14.50 -0.41
N ALA A 234 -8.67 -15.35 0.25
CA ALA A 234 -7.45 -14.96 0.95
C ALA A 234 -6.30 -14.53 0.01
N ASP A 235 -6.35 -14.93 -1.25
CA ASP A 235 -5.41 -14.54 -2.30
C ASP A 235 -5.65 -13.12 -2.85
N LYS A 236 -6.66 -12.42 -2.32
CA LYS A 236 -7.01 -11.05 -2.69
C LYS A 236 -6.55 -10.01 -1.67
N ILE A 237 -5.72 -10.39 -0.70
CA ILE A 237 -5.24 -9.48 0.32
C ILE A 237 -3.71 -9.47 0.41
N LEU A 238 -3.13 -8.26 0.48
CA LEU A 238 -1.73 -7.95 0.75
C LEU A 238 -1.65 -7.41 2.19
N LEU A 239 -1.63 -8.30 3.17
CA LEU A 239 -1.78 -7.91 4.58
C LEU A 239 -0.51 -7.27 5.14
N GLU A 240 0.68 -7.78 4.76
CA GLU A 240 1.97 -7.24 5.21
C GLU A 240 2.25 -5.89 4.55
N ALA A 241 2.03 -4.82 5.31
CA ALA A 241 2.31 -3.45 4.92
C ALA A 241 2.54 -2.62 6.17
N THR A 242 3.61 -1.85 6.23
CA THR A 242 3.88 -0.98 7.38
C THR A 242 3.36 0.43 7.18
N ASP A 243 3.31 0.94 5.95
CA ASP A 243 3.07 2.35 5.66
C ASP A 243 4.05 3.28 6.43
N ALA A 244 5.23 2.73 6.75
CA ALA A 244 6.29 3.53 7.39
C ALA A 244 6.66 4.72 6.48
N PRO A 245 6.95 5.84 7.08
CA PRO A 245 7.19 6.17 8.48
C PRO A 245 5.94 6.59 9.29
N HIS A 246 4.75 6.09 8.98
CA HIS A 246 3.53 6.24 9.78
C HIS A 246 3.04 7.70 9.92
N VAL A 247 2.91 8.40 8.81
CA VAL A 247 2.43 9.79 8.79
C VAL A 247 0.92 9.90 9.03
N GLY A 248 0.47 11.00 9.66
CA GLY A 248 -0.93 11.27 9.96
C GLY A 248 -1.34 10.82 11.36
N THR A 249 -2.63 10.88 11.64
CA THR A 249 -3.22 10.59 12.95
C THR A 249 -4.34 9.56 12.85
N ASP A 250 -4.61 8.86 13.95
CA ASP A 250 -5.81 8.06 14.13
C ASP A 250 -7.07 8.95 14.31
N ASN A 251 -8.23 8.33 14.52
CA ASN A 251 -9.50 9.04 14.70
C ASN A 251 -9.56 9.87 16.00
N ASN A 252 -8.65 9.63 16.95
CA ASN A 252 -8.55 10.38 18.21
C ASN A 252 -7.51 11.51 18.11
N GLY A 253 -6.87 11.68 16.96
CA GLY A 253 -5.83 12.69 16.73
C GLY A 253 -4.45 12.29 17.23
N VAL A 254 -4.25 11.03 17.66
CA VAL A 254 -2.93 10.52 18.05
C VAL A 254 -2.12 10.20 16.79
N ALA A 255 -0.90 10.72 16.70
CA ALA A 255 -0.04 10.47 15.56
C ALA A 255 0.29 8.97 15.42
N TYR A 256 0.23 8.41 14.22
CA TYR A 256 0.56 7.01 14.00
C TYR A 256 2.02 6.69 14.39
N SER A 257 2.93 7.65 14.27
CA SER A 257 4.32 7.52 14.72
C SER A 257 4.48 7.37 16.24
N GLU A 258 3.47 7.74 17.02
CA GLU A 258 3.42 7.53 18.49
C GLU A 258 2.84 6.16 18.85
N LEU A 259 2.03 5.56 17.96
CA LEU A 259 1.38 4.26 18.15
C LEU A 259 2.22 3.10 17.63
N PHE A 260 2.96 3.34 16.56
CA PHE A 260 3.72 2.31 15.86
C PHE A 260 5.12 2.79 15.55
N ASP A 261 6.13 2.11 16.05
CA ASP A 261 7.44 2.06 15.40
C ASP A 261 7.42 0.97 14.32
N LEU A 262 8.52 0.83 13.59
CA LEU A 262 8.57 -0.09 12.47
C LEU A 262 8.37 -1.57 12.87
N PRO A 263 8.99 -2.11 13.94
CA PRO A 263 8.67 -3.44 14.45
C PRO A 263 7.22 -3.60 14.90
N SER A 264 6.68 -2.64 15.65
CA SER A 264 5.30 -2.67 16.16
C SER A 264 4.26 -2.69 15.03
N ALA A 265 4.57 -2.12 13.86
CA ALA A 265 3.70 -2.23 12.70
C ALA A 265 3.60 -3.67 12.18
N PHE A 266 4.69 -4.43 12.20
CA PHE A 266 4.66 -5.87 11.89
C PHE A 266 3.96 -6.69 12.98
N ASP A 267 4.17 -6.35 14.26
CA ASP A 267 3.46 -7.00 15.37
C ASP A 267 1.95 -6.81 15.25
N PHE A 268 1.51 -5.63 14.84
CA PHE A 268 0.10 -5.38 14.54
C PHE A 268 -0.43 -6.28 13.42
N VAL A 269 0.31 -6.41 12.32
CA VAL A 269 -0.04 -7.29 11.20
C VAL A 269 -0.14 -8.74 11.66
N ASP A 270 0.81 -9.21 12.49
CA ASP A 270 0.82 -10.56 13.04
C ASP A 270 -0.38 -10.82 13.95
N ALA A 271 -0.73 -9.85 14.80
CA ALA A 271 -1.90 -9.93 15.66
C ALA A 271 -3.20 -10.03 14.84
N VAL A 272 -3.34 -9.24 13.80
CA VAL A 272 -4.48 -9.31 12.86
C VAL A 272 -4.52 -10.68 12.17
N ALA A 273 -3.39 -11.14 11.62
CA ALA A 273 -3.33 -12.43 10.93
C ALA A 273 -3.68 -13.61 11.86
N GLN A 274 -3.25 -13.56 13.13
CA GLN A 274 -3.57 -14.59 14.13
C GLN A 274 -5.07 -14.61 14.45
N LEU A 275 -5.72 -13.45 14.60
CA LEU A 275 -7.15 -13.36 14.84
C LEU A 275 -7.95 -13.89 13.65
N VAL A 276 -7.61 -13.47 12.44
CA VAL A 276 -8.23 -13.94 11.20
C VAL A 276 -8.05 -15.44 11.02
N SER A 277 -6.85 -15.96 11.29
CA SER A 277 -6.56 -17.40 11.22
C SER A 277 -7.43 -18.21 12.18
N THR A 278 -7.66 -17.69 13.38
CA THR A 278 -8.52 -18.34 14.38
C THR A 278 -9.97 -18.42 13.90
N GLU A 279 -10.48 -17.37 13.27
CA GLU A 279 -11.85 -17.29 12.78
C GLU A 279 -12.05 -18.09 11.49
N THR A 280 -11.16 -17.94 10.52
CA THR A 280 -11.31 -18.51 9.17
C THR A 280 -10.68 -19.88 9.00
N ARG A 281 -9.83 -20.32 9.93
CA ARG A 281 -8.99 -21.53 9.86
C ARG A 281 -7.95 -21.49 8.72
N ILE A 282 -7.71 -20.35 8.11
CA ILE A 282 -6.63 -20.15 7.15
C ILE A 282 -5.32 -20.02 7.91
N PRO A 283 -4.26 -20.75 7.55
CA PRO A 283 -2.97 -20.63 8.25
C PRO A 283 -2.39 -19.22 8.20
N VAL A 284 -1.83 -18.72 9.31
CA VAL A 284 -1.20 -17.39 9.40
C VAL A 284 -0.22 -17.13 8.27
N GLY A 285 0.67 -18.11 7.99
CA GLY A 285 1.65 -17.98 6.92
C GLY A 285 1.03 -17.88 5.51
N GLN A 286 -0.21 -18.35 5.32
CA GLN A 286 -0.95 -18.17 4.07
C GLN A 286 -1.54 -16.76 4.01
N LEU A 287 -2.08 -16.24 5.11
CA LEU A 287 -2.62 -14.88 5.20
C LEU A 287 -1.52 -13.84 4.98
N LEU A 288 -0.35 -14.01 5.59
CA LEU A 288 0.78 -13.10 5.44
C LEU A 288 1.36 -13.12 4.02
N ARG A 289 1.46 -14.31 3.41
CA ARG A 289 1.92 -14.41 2.01
C ARG A 289 0.83 -14.06 0.99
N GLY A 290 -0.44 -14.30 1.30
CA GLY A 290 -1.63 -13.94 0.53
C GLY A 290 -1.40 -13.64 -0.95
N ALA A 291 -1.68 -12.42 -1.34
CA ALA A 291 -1.45 -11.89 -2.68
C ALA A 291 -0.01 -11.39 -2.94
N SER A 292 0.96 -11.67 -2.05
CA SER A 292 2.33 -11.11 -2.17
C SER A 292 3.03 -11.48 -3.48
N GLY A 293 2.67 -12.61 -4.10
CA GLY A 293 3.13 -12.95 -5.44
C GLY A 293 2.78 -11.90 -6.50
N GLN A 294 1.78 -11.06 -6.26
CA GLN A 294 1.41 -9.96 -7.14
C GLN A 294 2.49 -8.84 -7.18
N LEU A 295 3.34 -8.76 -6.16
CA LEU A 295 4.42 -7.77 -6.09
C LEU A 295 5.69 -8.20 -6.80
N VAL A 296 5.82 -9.47 -7.18
CA VAL A 296 7.08 -10.04 -7.68
C VAL A 296 6.94 -10.81 -8.99
N SER A 297 5.76 -10.84 -9.55
CA SER A 297 5.45 -11.56 -10.81
C SER A 297 5.82 -10.78 -12.04
#